data_00b5db0705eab04bb5dadc2b7c2fa571
#
_entry.id   00b5db0705eab04bb5dadc2b7c2fa571
#
_cell.length_a   1.000
_cell.length_b   1.000
_cell.length_c   1.000
_cell.angle_alpha   90.00
_cell.angle_beta   90.00
_cell.angle_gamma   90.00
#
_symmetry.space_group_name_H-M   'P 1'
#
loop_
_entity.id
_entity.type
_entity.pdbx_description
1 polymer ?
#
loop_
_entity_poly.entity_id
_entity_poly.type
_entity_poly.pdbx_seq_one_letter_code
_entity_poly.pdbx_strand_id
1 'polypeptide(L)'
;MTSSRRNSTPDPELSRKLSRRGMLGVAAGAGAAALLGLAAPTAAAAQSKGHGKGHGRPVLPPGRLGIQLYSLRDKVSTLGFAPVFAELQKYGYDEIEYAGYTQGSAGAITLAQLRRLARDHGLRAIGSHVGYYNDGDPNAYTFAQNLTKVLDDAQALGLKHIGTASGPWRYGSTVDGWKRCAEEFNEYGAAAKARGMKFYQHNHAEEFSFATDRPGVRLYDVLLAETDPDLVYLEMDIYWAYAGQFRFSKRADGTPAPFDPLRYVLKQPDRYPLFHVKDGERDDTNADGYRMVDVGDGDIDYQRFISAVTRTHGGRLDHHWQTEHDTPPDSFSFARRSSAYLHSLRETDC
;
A
#
# COMPACT_ATOMS: atom_id res chain seq x y z
N MET A 1 -34.00 -45.39 -4.87
CA MET A 1 -32.74 -45.39 -5.65
C MET A 1 -31.85 -44.30 -5.12
N THR A 2 -30.90 -44.72 -4.32
CA THR A 2 -29.96 -43.86 -3.56
C THR A 2 -28.75 -43.51 -4.43
N SER A 3 -28.47 -42.21 -4.62
CA SER A 3 -27.24 -41.74 -5.24
C SER A 3 -26.32 -41.11 -4.18
N SER A 4 -25.23 -41.79 -3.93
CA SER A 4 -24.15 -41.46 -3.03
C SER A 4 -23.35 -40.25 -3.54
N ARG A 5 -23.25 -39.18 -2.74
CA ARG A 5 -22.28 -38.12 -2.92
C ARG A 5 -20.94 -38.55 -2.32
N ARG A 6 -19.91 -38.64 -3.12
CA ARG A 6 -18.52 -38.83 -2.64
C ARG A 6 -17.96 -37.48 -2.20
N ASN A 7 -17.61 -37.40 -0.92
CA ASN A 7 -16.72 -36.40 -0.37
C ASN A 7 -15.29 -36.71 -0.84
N SER A 8 -14.66 -35.77 -1.54
CA SER A 8 -13.23 -35.79 -1.81
C SER A 8 -12.49 -35.01 -0.73
N THR A 9 -11.83 -35.70 0.16
CA THR A 9 -10.83 -35.16 1.09
C THR A 9 -9.54 -34.83 0.34
N PRO A 10 -8.82 -33.74 0.68
CA PRO A 10 -7.54 -33.41 0.05
C PRO A 10 -6.44 -34.37 0.53
N ASP A 11 -5.58 -34.76 -0.41
CA ASP A 11 -4.44 -35.68 -0.25
C ASP A 11 -3.38 -35.07 0.69
N PRO A 12 -2.92 -35.82 1.74
CA PRO A 12 -1.93 -35.35 2.70
C PRO A 12 -0.48 -35.37 2.19
N GLU A 13 -0.20 -35.85 0.98
CA GLU A 13 1.18 -35.97 0.48
C GLU A 13 1.79 -34.70 -0.10
N LEU A 14 1.00 -33.66 -0.40
CA LEU A 14 1.55 -32.41 -0.96
C LEU A 14 2.25 -31.51 0.07
N SER A 15 2.02 -31.75 1.36
CA SER A 15 2.60 -30.93 2.46
C SER A 15 3.97 -31.39 2.95
N ARG A 16 4.51 -32.48 2.44
CA ARG A 16 5.77 -33.08 2.94
C ARG A 16 7.02 -32.85 2.06
N LYS A 17 6.93 -32.18 0.94
CA LYS A 17 8.08 -32.04 0.01
C LYS A 17 8.88 -30.75 0.11
N LEU A 18 8.56 -29.82 1.03
CA LEU A 18 9.29 -28.55 1.18
C LEU A 18 10.12 -28.41 2.46
N SER A 19 10.38 -29.51 3.18
CA SER A 19 11.19 -29.46 4.40
C SER A 19 12.22 -30.59 4.42
N ARG A 20 13.28 -30.52 3.63
CA ARG A 20 14.56 -31.22 3.86
C ARG A 20 15.53 -31.03 2.69
N ARG A 21 16.32 -29.94 2.73
CA ARG A 21 17.68 -29.95 2.18
C ARG A 21 18.42 -28.76 2.79
N GLY A 22 19.43 -29.11 3.57
CA GLY A 22 20.62 -28.35 3.80
C GLY A 22 21.16 -28.33 5.22
N MET A 23 21.61 -29.46 5.74
CA MET A 23 22.63 -29.53 6.79
C MET A 23 23.53 -30.69 6.51
N LEU A 24 24.85 -30.42 6.42
CA LEU A 24 26.04 -31.24 6.58
C LEU A 24 27.11 -30.64 5.66
N GLY A 25 28.34 -30.30 6.06
CA GLY A 25 29.13 -30.75 7.18
C GLY A 25 30.44 -29.98 7.23
N VAL A 26 30.91 -29.86 8.45
CA VAL A 26 32.22 -29.32 8.83
C VAL A 26 33.23 -30.44 8.76
N ALA A 27 34.44 -30.15 8.27
CA ALA A 27 35.64 -30.87 8.72
C ALA A 27 36.90 -29.99 8.60
N ALA A 28 37.66 -29.99 9.65
CA ALA A 28 38.86 -29.23 9.89
C ALA A 28 40.11 -29.80 9.17
N GLY A 29 41.06 -28.93 8.88
CA GLY A 29 42.42 -29.30 8.48
C GLY A 29 43.38 -28.12 8.63
N ALA A 30 44.30 -28.25 9.59
CA ALA A 30 45.35 -27.27 9.85
C ALA A 30 46.57 -27.49 8.91
N GLY A 31 47.27 -26.43 8.55
CA GLY A 31 48.56 -26.51 7.85
C GLY A 31 49.13 -25.22 7.35
N ALA A 32 50.04 -24.64 8.13
CA ALA A 32 51.28 -23.93 7.82
C ALA A 32 51.36 -22.77 6.77
N ALA A 33 52.00 -21.75 7.23
CA ALA A 33 52.37 -20.46 6.68
C ALA A 33 53.14 -20.46 5.33
N ALA A 34 52.86 -19.43 4.52
CA ALA A 34 53.85 -18.76 3.69
C ALA A 34 53.40 -17.29 3.45
N LEU A 35 54.26 -16.39 3.82
CA LEU A 35 54.19 -14.94 3.59
C LEU A 35 54.42 -14.66 2.12
N LEU A 36 53.47 -14.09 1.42
CA LEU A 36 53.71 -13.29 0.21
C LEU A 36 52.61 -12.23 0.16
N GLY A 37 53.05 -10.95 0.18
CA GLY A 37 52.18 -9.82 0.08
C GLY A 37 51.44 -9.74 -1.26
N LEU A 38 50.15 -9.62 -1.18
CA LEU A 38 49.29 -9.14 -2.27
C LEU A 38 48.23 -8.21 -1.70
N ALA A 39 48.09 -7.10 -2.38
CA ALA A 39 47.17 -6.03 -2.09
C ALA A 39 45.76 -6.54 -1.83
N ALA A 40 45.13 -6.11 -0.77
CA ALA A 40 43.70 -6.28 -0.53
C ALA A 40 42.90 -5.65 -1.67
N PRO A 41 41.86 -6.32 -2.23
CA PRO A 41 40.91 -5.63 -3.04
C PRO A 41 40.15 -4.65 -2.12
N THR A 42 40.27 -3.36 -2.42
CA THR A 42 39.41 -2.33 -1.85
C THR A 42 37.98 -2.73 -2.12
N ALA A 43 37.23 -3.03 -1.05
CA ALA A 43 35.79 -3.10 -1.12
C ALA A 43 35.31 -1.77 -1.75
N ALA A 44 34.76 -1.84 -2.94
CA ALA A 44 34.03 -0.73 -3.53
C ALA A 44 32.90 -0.41 -2.56
N ALA A 45 33.08 0.65 -1.79
CA ALA A 45 32.01 1.23 -1.04
C ALA A 45 30.93 1.57 -2.06
N ALA A 46 29.75 0.95 -1.92
CA ALA A 46 28.58 1.41 -2.62
C ALA A 46 28.45 2.90 -2.31
N GLN A 47 28.67 3.70 -3.32
CA GLN A 47 28.46 5.14 -3.24
C GLN A 47 26.96 5.30 -2.97
N SER A 48 26.58 5.56 -1.71
CA SER A 48 25.31 6.19 -1.42
C SER A 48 25.28 7.44 -2.31
N LYS A 49 24.30 7.52 -3.21
CA LYS A 49 24.03 8.73 -3.98
C LYS A 49 23.85 9.83 -2.93
N GLY A 50 24.90 10.62 -2.70
CA GLY A 50 24.92 11.69 -1.73
C GLY A 50 23.85 12.70 -2.10
N HIS A 51 22.77 12.74 -1.33
CA HIS A 51 21.74 13.75 -1.46
C HIS A 51 22.36 15.07 -1.03
N GLY A 52 22.81 15.88 -1.99
CA GLY A 52 23.25 17.23 -1.75
C GLY A 52 22.16 17.98 -0.98
N LYS A 53 22.53 18.80 0.00
CA LYS A 53 21.59 19.72 0.66
C LYS A 53 21.09 20.71 -0.37
N GLY A 54 20.01 20.35 -1.08
CA GLY A 54 19.34 21.22 -2.04
C GLY A 54 18.79 22.44 -1.32
N HIS A 55 19.01 23.63 -1.88
CA HIS A 55 18.49 24.90 -1.37
C HIS A 55 16.99 25.11 -1.68
N GLY A 56 16.29 24.15 -2.32
CA GLY A 56 14.88 24.23 -2.69
C GLY A 56 13.91 24.01 -1.52
N ARG A 57 12.64 24.36 -1.75
CA ARG A 57 11.56 24.06 -0.79
C ARG A 57 11.35 22.54 -0.69
N PRO A 58 10.92 22.03 0.49
CA PRO A 58 10.50 20.64 0.59
C PRO A 58 9.41 20.31 -0.44
N VAL A 59 9.53 19.15 -1.09
CA VAL A 59 8.51 18.66 -2.04
C VAL A 59 7.29 18.15 -1.29
N LEU A 60 7.54 17.47 -0.18
CA LEU A 60 6.47 16.95 0.67
C LEU A 60 5.85 18.08 1.51
N PRO A 61 4.53 18.29 1.46
CA PRO A 61 3.88 19.30 2.30
C PRO A 61 4.08 18.98 3.79
N PRO A 62 4.36 20.00 4.62
CA PRO A 62 4.55 19.81 6.07
C PRO A 62 3.33 19.14 6.72
N GLY A 63 3.59 18.17 7.60
CA GLY A 63 2.55 17.48 8.33
C GLY A 63 1.73 16.50 7.49
N ARG A 64 2.22 16.04 6.33
CA ARG A 64 1.50 15.14 5.42
C ARG A 64 2.20 13.82 5.16
N LEU A 65 3.30 13.56 5.87
CA LEU A 65 3.96 12.26 5.82
C LEU A 65 3.30 11.29 6.79
N GLY A 66 2.81 10.21 6.27
CA GLY A 66 2.22 9.12 7.02
C GLY A 66 2.80 7.76 6.67
N ILE A 67 2.27 6.74 7.34
CA ILE A 67 2.60 5.34 7.10
C ILE A 67 1.35 4.46 7.22
N GLN A 68 1.19 3.53 6.27
CA GLN A 68 0.23 2.44 6.40
C GLN A 68 0.78 1.37 7.34
N LEU A 69 0.05 1.10 8.43
CA LEU A 69 0.50 0.21 9.51
C LEU A 69 0.59 -1.27 9.11
N TYR A 70 0.08 -1.64 7.94
CA TYR A 70 0.31 -2.98 7.39
C TYR A 70 1.80 -3.32 7.26
N SER A 71 2.63 -2.34 6.94
CA SER A 71 4.09 -2.49 6.88
C SER A 71 4.73 -2.84 8.23
N LEU A 72 4.07 -2.46 9.32
CA LEU A 72 4.54 -2.65 10.70
C LEU A 72 3.72 -3.69 11.47
N ARG A 73 2.89 -4.51 10.78
CA ARG A 73 2.00 -5.49 11.41
C ARG A 73 2.72 -6.49 12.31
N ASP A 74 3.97 -6.84 11.98
CA ASP A 74 4.84 -7.69 12.80
C ASP A 74 5.15 -7.03 14.15
N LYS A 75 5.51 -5.74 14.14
CA LYS A 75 5.83 -4.95 15.35
C LYS A 75 4.58 -4.63 16.15
N VAL A 76 3.48 -4.25 15.47
CA VAL A 76 2.19 -4.04 16.13
C VAL A 76 1.72 -5.31 16.82
N SER A 77 1.84 -6.48 16.16
CA SER A 77 1.43 -7.76 16.75
C SER A 77 2.29 -8.19 17.95
N THR A 78 3.58 -7.87 17.96
CA THR A 78 4.52 -8.34 19.00
C THR A 78 4.76 -7.33 20.12
N LEU A 79 4.79 -6.03 19.81
CA LEU A 79 5.12 -4.96 20.74
C LEU A 79 3.91 -4.12 21.15
N GLY A 80 2.84 -4.15 20.34
CA GLY A 80 1.69 -3.26 20.49
C GLY A 80 1.87 -1.91 19.82
N PHE A 81 0.77 -1.14 19.76
CA PHE A 81 0.77 0.17 19.09
C PHE A 81 1.64 1.21 19.79
N ALA A 82 1.72 1.21 21.12
CA ALA A 82 2.45 2.27 21.84
C ALA A 82 3.94 2.34 21.50
N PRO A 83 4.73 1.24 21.54
CA PRO A 83 6.13 1.28 21.10
C PRO A 83 6.28 1.61 19.62
N VAL A 84 5.36 1.11 18.76
CA VAL A 84 5.39 1.41 17.33
C VAL A 84 5.19 2.90 17.09
N PHE A 85 4.22 3.53 17.74
CA PHE A 85 3.96 4.96 17.60
C PHE A 85 5.11 5.81 18.13
N ALA A 86 5.77 5.37 19.21
CA ALA A 86 6.96 6.04 19.71
C ALA A 86 8.12 6.04 18.71
N GLU A 87 8.32 4.94 17.97
CA GLU A 87 9.31 4.88 16.90
C GLU A 87 8.91 5.75 15.69
N LEU A 88 7.65 5.71 15.27
CA LEU A 88 7.16 6.53 14.16
C LEU A 88 7.33 8.03 14.45
N GLN A 89 7.04 8.48 15.67
CA GLN A 89 7.29 9.86 16.10
C GLN A 89 8.78 10.24 15.96
N LYS A 90 9.70 9.37 16.40
CA LYS A 90 11.15 9.60 16.25
C LYS A 90 11.60 9.66 14.80
N TYR A 91 10.93 8.91 13.93
CA TYR A 91 11.23 8.90 12.48
C TYR A 91 10.64 10.09 11.73
N GLY A 92 9.83 10.94 12.40
CA GLY A 92 9.27 12.16 11.82
C GLY A 92 7.98 11.92 11.03
N TYR A 93 7.23 10.87 11.32
CA TYR A 93 5.89 10.71 10.79
C TYR A 93 4.89 11.60 11.50
N ASP A 94 3.97 12.19 10.73
CA ASP A 94 2.87 13.02 11.22
C ASP A 94 1.54 12.27 11.26
N GLU A 95 1.42 11.23 10.41
CA GLU A 95 0.16 10.55 10.12
C GLU A 95 0.32 9.03 10.14
N ILE A 96 -0.80 8.36 10.44
CA ILE A 96 -0.91 6.90 10.31
C ILE A 96 -2.20 6.54 9.60
N GLU A 97 -2.15 5.44 8.87
CA GLU A 97 -3.29 4.74 8.37
C GLU A 97 -3.36 3.34 8.97
N TYR A 98 -4.54 2.97 9.48
CA TYR A 98 -4.70 1.67 10.13
C TYR A 98 -4.92 0.53 9.11
N ALA A 99 -4.35 -0.64 9.43
CA ALA A 99 -4.62 -1.93 8.79
C ALA A 99 -5.33 -2.88 9.77
N GLY A 100 -6.31 -2.36 10.48
CA GLY A 100 -7.00 -3.03 11.57
C GLY A 100 -6.67 -2.42 12.93
N TYR A 101 -7.42 -2.85 13.97
CA TYR A 101 -7.43 -2.18 15.28
C TYR A 101 -6.99 -3.10 16.42
N THR A 102 -6.42 -4.25 16.12
CA THR A 102 -5.90 -5.21 17.08
C THR A 102 -4.38 -5.21 17.12
N GLN A 103 -3.80 -5.61 18.24
CA GLN A 103 -2.35 -5.67 18.41
C GLN A 103 -1.84 -7.08 18.75
N GLY A 104 -2.56 -8.11 18.30
CA GLY A 104 -2.12 -9.50 18.34
C GLY A 104 -1.69 -9.96 19.74
N SER A 105 -0.49 -10.51 19.86
CA SER A 105 0.08 -11.04 21.10
C SER A 105 0.42 -9.95 22.15
N ALA A 106 0.47 -8.68 21.75
CA ALA A 106 0.68 -7.58 22.68
C ALA A 106 -0.55 -7.27 23.58
N GLY A 107 -1.65 -8.00 23.39
CA GLY A 107 -2.84 -7.95 24.23
C GLY A 107 -3.99 -7.15 23.65
N ALA A 108 -5.04 -6.95 24.47
CA ALA A 108 -6.23 -6.22 24.04
C ALA A 108 -6.02 -4.71 24.08
N ILE A 109 -6.69 -4.02 23.17
CA ILE A 109 -6.75 -2.56 23.12
C ILE A 109 -8.16 -2.12 22.71
N THR A 110 -8.67 -1.06 23.29
CA THR A 110 -9.94 -0.44 22.87
C THR A 110 -9.69 0.68 21.87
N LEU A 111 -10.70 1.00 21.04
CA LEU A 111 -10.61 2.12 20.09
C LEU A 111 -10.29 3.45 20.79
N ALA A 112 -10.85 3.69 21.98
CA ALA A 112 -10.59 4.89 22.76
C ALA A 112 -9.13 4.97 23.23
N GLN A 113 -8.54 3.85 23.64
CA GLN A 113 -7.11 3.77 23.97
C GLN A 113 -6.24 3.99 22.72
N LEU A 114 -6.58 3.33 21.60
CA LEU A 114 -5.85 3.45 20.35
C LEU A 114 -5.84 4.90 19.84
N ARG A 115 -7.01 5.55 19.82
CA ARG A 115 -7.12 6.98 19.47
C ARG A 115 -6.27 7.87 20.36
N ARG A 116 -6.25 7.60 21.67
CA ARG A 116 -5.45 8.36 22.63
C ARG A 116 -3.96 8.16 22.39
N LEU A 117 -3.53 6.90 22.19
CA LEU A 117 -2.11 6.60 21.88
C LEU A 117 -1.61 7.35 20.66
N ALA A 118 -2.36 7.34 19.55
CA ALA A 118 -1.96 8.08 18.35
C ALA A 118 -1.74 9.58 18.68
N ARG A 119 -2.71 10.20 19.33
CA ARG A 119 -2.63 11.61 19.74
C ARG A 119 -1.47 11.90 20.69
N ASP A 120 -1.25 11.04 21.70
CA ASP A 120 -0.21 11.24 22.73
C ASP A 120 1.19 11.12 22.13
N HIS A 121 1.34 10.44 20.98
CA HIS A 121 2.57 10.40 20.17
C HIS A 121 2.59 11.43 19.02
N GLY A 122 1.66 12.39 18.98
CA GLY A 122 1.61 13.43 17.96
C GLY A 122 1.21 12.93 16.57
N LEU A 123 0.69 11.70 16.45
CA LEU A 123 0.28 11.09 15.19
C LEU A 123 -1.21 11.34 14.92
N ARG A 124 -1.55 11.75 13.70
CA ARG A 124 -2.93 11.85 13.25
C ARG A 124 -3.33 10.56 12.53
N ALA A 125 -4.34 9.88 13.03
CA ALA A 125 -4.96 8.78 12.31
C ALA A 125 -5.85 9.36 11.19
N ILE A 126 -5.43 9.22 9.94
CA ILE A 126 -6.11 9.83 8.80
C ILE A 126 -7.07 8.89 8.09
N GLY A 127 -6.81 7.60 8.13
CA GLY A 127 -7.57 6.58 7.41
C GLY A 127 -7.44 5.19 8.00
N SER A 128 -8.18 4.26 7.42
CA SER A 128 -8.07 2.83 7.71
C SER A 128 -8.56 2.00 6.52
N HIS A 129 -7.85 0.90 6.24
CA HIS A 129 -8.33 -0.15 5.36
C HIS A 129 -9.26 -1.12 6.12
N VAL A 130 -10.40 -1.41 5.51
CA VAL A 130 -11.35 -2.44 5.93
C VAL A 130 -11.71 -3.30 4.72
N GLY A 131 -11.97 -4.59 4.91
CA GLY A 131 -12.37 -5.48 3.82
C GLY A 131 -13.64 -4.99 3.12
N TYR A 132 -13.71 -5.18 1.80
CA TYR A 132 -14.90 -4.82 1.03
C TYR A 132 -16.05 -5.80 1.33
N TYR A 133 -15.82 -7.09 1.13
CA TYR A 133 -16.82 -8.14 1.30
C TYR A 133 -16.20 -9.47 1.77
N ASN A 134 -17.04 -10.31 2.35
CA ASN A 134 -16.77 -11.71 2.62
C ASN A 134 -18.09 -12.48 2.54
N ASP A 135 -18.46 -12.93 1.35
CA ASP A 135 -19.75 -13.61 1.12
C ASP A 135 -19.85 -14.99 1.81
N GLY A 136 -18.74 -15.50 2.37
CA GLY A 136 -18.69 -16.72 3.18
C GLY A 136 -19.05 -16.52 4.66
N ASP A 137 -19.05 -15.28 5.16
CA ASP A 137 -19.36 -14.94 6.56
C ASP A 137 -20.26 -13.70 6.63
N PRO A 138 -21.56 -13.87 6.94
CA PRO A 138 -22.48 -12.74 7.05
C PRO A 138 -22.17 -11.77 8.20
N ASN A 139 -21.31 -12.18 9.15
CA ASN A 139 -20.89 -11.36 10.29
C ASN A 139 -19.48 -10.75 10.11
N ALA A 140 -18.87 -10.92 8.93
CA ALA A 140 -17.53 -10.40 8.67
C ALA A 140 -17.46 -8.88 8.90
N TYR A 141 -16.33 -8.43 9.43
CA TYR A 141 -16.05 -7.01 9.62
C TYR A 141 -15.63 -6.39 8.28
N THR A 142 -16.61 -6.13 7.42
CA THR A 142 -16.41 -5.57 6.08
C THR A 142 -17.48 -4.53 5.77
N PHE A 143 -17.28 -3.75 4.70
CA PHE A 143 -18.29 -2.78 4.26
C PHE A 143 -19.60 -3.46 3.87
N ALA A 144 -19.55 -4.56 3.14
CA ALA A 144 -20.75 -5.23 2.64
C ALA A 144 -21.56 -5.91 3.75
N GLN A 145 -20.94 -6.43 4.81
CA GLN A 145 -21.62 -7.16 5.87
C GLN A 145 -21.94 -6.29 7.09
N ASN A 146 -21.06 -5.33 7.46
CA ASN A 146 -21.17 -4.59 8.71
C ASN A 146 -20.88 -3.08 8.56
N LEU A 147 -21.42 -2.43 7.53
CA LEU A 147 -21.18 -1.01 7.20
C LEU A 147 -21.34 -0.09 8.42
N THR A 148 -22.42 -0.24 9.18
CA THR A 148 -22.69 0.61 10.35
C THR A 148 -21.57 0.51 11.37
N LYS A 149 -21.16 -0.71 11.74
CA LYS A 149 -20.09 -0.91 12.71
C LYS A 149 -18.73 -0.40 12.18
N VAL A 150 -18.41 -0.61 10.91
CA VAL A 150 -17.18 -0.09 10.28
C VAL A 150 -17.13 1.42 10.41
N LEU A 151 -18.22 2.11 10.10
CA LEU A 151 -18.29 3.57 10.17
C LEU A 151 -18.32 4.09 11.61
N ASP A 152 -18.96 3.38 12.55
CA ASP A 152 -18.98 3.75 13.98
C ASP A 152 -17.57 3.64 14.57
N ASP A 153 -16.84 2.58 14.28
CA ASP A 153 -15.47 2.39 14.74
C ASP A 153 -14.52 3.45 14.15
N ALA A 154 -14.65 3.76 12.87
CA ALA A 154 -13.90 4.83 12.21
C ALA A 154 -14.17 6.20 12.87
N GLN A 155 -15.43 6.50 13.17
CA GLN A 155 -15.82 7.73 13.87
C GLN A 155 -15.29 7.77 15.31
N ALA A 156 -15.31 6.66 16.02
CA ALA A 156 -14.75 6.54 17.38
C ALA A 156 -13.23 6.81 17.38
N LEU A 157 -12.52 6.35 16.36
CA LEU A 157 -11.09 6.65 16.15
C LEU A 157 -10.84 8.11 15.70
N GLY A 158 -11.86 8.79 15.19
CA GLY A 158 -11.78 10.16 14.68
C GLY A 158 -11.20 10.25 13.27
N LEU A 159 -11.32 9.17 12.49
CA LEU A 159 -10.83 9.11 11.12
C LEU A 159 -11.57 10.10 10.21
N LYS A 160 -10.85 10.63 9.23
CA LYS A 160 -11.42 11.46 8.16
C LYS A 160 -11.67 10.67 6.88
N HIS A 161 -10.95 9.57 6.70
CA HIS A 161 -11.06 8.67 5.56
C HIS A 161 -11.27 7.25 6.07
N ILE A 162 -12.08 6.49 5.37
CA ILE A 162 -12.30 5.07 5.61
C ILE A 162 -12.46 4.38 4.25
N GLY A 163 -11.74 3.31 4.01
CA GLY A 163 -11.75 2.70 2.69
C GLY A 163 -11.33 1.25 2.66
N THR A 164 -11.18 0.74 1.46
CA THR A 164 -10.83 -0.65 1.23
C THR A 164 -9.67 -0.80 0.26
N ALA A 165 -8.73 -1.71 0.61
CA ALA A 165 -7.72 -2.23 -0.31
C ALA A 165 -8.22 -3.47 -1.09
N SER A 166 -9.42 -3.95 -0.80
CA SER A 166 -10.02 -5.01 -1.60
C SER A 166 -10.52 -4.43 -2.91
N GLY A 167 -10.01 -4.94 -4.03
CA GLY A 167 -10.45 -4.52 -5.35
C GLY A 167 -11.93 -4.86 -5.61
N PRO A 168 -12.55 -4.24 -6.61
CA PRO A 168 -13.98 -4.39 -6.93
C PRO A 168 -14.28 -5.68 -7.70
N TRP A 169 -13.89 -6.82 -7.13
CA TRP A 169 -13.97 -8.14 -7.77
C TRP A 169 -15.20 -8.96 -7.37
N ARG A 170 -16.06 -8.48 -6.49
CA ARG A 170 -17.19 -9.22 -5.93
C ARG A 170 -18.09 -9.82 -7.00
N TYR A 171 -18.29 -9.12 -8.11
CA TYR A 171 -19.14 -9.54 -9.21
C TYR A 171 -18.36 -9.90 -10.48
N GLY A 172 -17.07 -10.27 -10.33
CA GLY A 172 -16.18 -10.65 -11.41
C GLY A 172 -15.57 -9.49 -12.18
N SER A 173 -14.84 -9.81 -13.24
CA SER A 173 -14.01 -8.88 -14.02
C SER A 173 -14.72 -8.38 -15.29
N THR A 174 -16.05 -8.22 -15.27
CA THR A 174 -16.86 -7.68 -16.37
C THR A 174 -17.17 -6.21 -16.13
N VAL A 175 -17.51 -5.47 -17.19
CA VAL A 175 -17.95 -4.07 -17.05
C VAL A 175 -19.15 -3.98 -16.12
N ASP A 176 -20.16 -4.85 -16.31
CA ASP A 176 -21.36 -4.82 -15.47
C ASP A 176 -21.10 -5.25 -14.03
N GLY A 177 -20.15 -6.18 -13.79
CA GLY A 177 -19.71 -6.55 -12.45
C GLY A 177 -19.09 -5.36 -11.71
N TRP A 178 -18.24 -4.59 -12.39
CA TRP A 178 -17.60 -3.40 -11.82
C TRP A 178 -18.56 -2.23 -11.61
N LYS A 179 -19.57 -2.07 -12.45
CA LYS A 179 -20.65 -1.10 -12.24
C LYS A 179 -21.43 -1.39 -10.96
N ARG A 180 -21.76 -2.66 -10.70
CA ARG A 180 -22.41 -3.06 -9.46
C ARG A 180 -21.54 -2.78 -8.22
N CYS A 181 -20.22 -3.03 -8.30
CA CYS A 181 -19.31 -2.64 -7.22
C CYS A 181 -19.27 -1.12 -7.02
N ALA A 182 -19.29 -0.35 -8.12
CA ALA A 182 -19.32 1.11 -8.05
C ALA A 182 -20.61 1.65 -7.40
N GLU A 183 -21.75 1.03 -7.67
CA GLU A 183 -23.03 1.33 -6.99
C GLU A 183 -22.91 1.12 -5.48
N GLU A 184 -22.37 -0.04 -5.03
CA GLU A 184 -22.13 -0.29 -3.60
C GLU A 184 -21.14 0.73 -3.00
N PHE A 185 -20.09 1.10 -3.73
CA PHE A 185 -19.12 2.10 -3.26
C PHE A 185 -19.75 3.50 -3.13
N ASN A 186 -20.66 3.87 -4.04
CA ASN A 186 -21.45 5.11 -3.92
C ASN A 186 -22.34 5.09 -2.65
N GLU A 187 -22.96 3.95 -2.31
CA GLU A 187 -23.74 3.78 -1.08
C GLU A 187 -22.85 3.94 0.16
N TYR A 188 -21.67 3.29 0.18
CA TYR A 188 -20.71 3.41 1.29
C TYR A 188 -20.19 4.84 1.42
N GLY A 189 -19.94 5.49 0.28
CA GLY A 189 -19.54 6.90 0.22
C GLY A 189 -20.59 7.84 0.79
N ALA A 190 -21.86 7.64 0.44
CA ALA A 190 -22.97 8.42 0.99
C ALA A 190 -23.10 8.22 2.51
N ALA A 191 -22.97 6.98 2.98
CA ALA A 191 -23.04 6.67 4.41
C ALA A 191 -21.84 7.25 5.20
N ALA A 192 -20.64 7.22 4.63
CA ALA A 192 -19.45 7.84 5.21
C ALA A 192 -19.57 9.37 5.25
N LYS A 193 -20.02 9.99 4.15
CA LYS A 193 -20.25 11.44 4.04
C LYS A 193 -21.26 11.95 5.06
N ALA A 194 -22.33 11.19 5.30
CA ALA A 194 -23.33 11.53 6.33
C ALA A 194 -22.73 11.58 7.75
N ARG A 195 -21.58 10.96 7.98
CA ARG A 195 -20.81 10.98 9.24
C ARG A 195 -19.59 11.91 9.22
N GLY A 196 -19.45 12.72 8.17
CA GLY A 196 -18.33 13.66 8.00
C GLY A 196 -17.01 13.00 7.62
N MET A 197 -17.06 11.80 7.01
CA MET A 197 -15.92 11.04 6.50
C MET A 197 -15.97 10.90 4.99
N LYS A 198 -14.83 10.61 4.38
CA LYS A 198 -14.69 10.25 2.96
C LYS A 198 -14.48 8.74 2.85
N PHE A 199 -15.26 8.08 1.98
CA PHE A 199 -14.98 6.71 1.58
C PHE A 199 -13.95 6.72 0.43
N TYR A 200 -13.00 5.77 0.45
CA TYR A 200 -12.02 5.62 -0.62
C TYR A 200 -11.79 4.16 -1.01
N GLN A 201 -11.37 3.98 -2.27
CA GLN A 201 -10.89 2.70 -2.80
C GLN A 201 -9.39 2.83 -3.10
N HIS A 202 -8.62 1.87 -2.63
CA HIS A 202 -7.20 1.71 -2.90
C HIS A 202 -6.97 0.72 -4.04
N ASN A 203 -6.07 1.04 -4.96
CA ASN A 203 -5.75 0.16 -6.09
C ASN A 203 -4.54 -0.73 -5.84
N HIS A 204 -4.58 -1.92 -6.44
CA HIS A 204 -3.42 -2.71 -6.82
C HIS A 204 -3.18 -2.64 -8.34
N ALA A 205 -2.31 -3.53 -8.87
CA ALA A 205 -2.05 -3.56 -10.31
C ALA A 205 -3.23 -4.07 -11.13
N GLU A 206 -3.98 -5.03 -10.59
CA GLU A 206 -5.07 -5.72 -11.27
C GLU A 206 -6.21 -4.80 -11.67
N GLU A 207 -6.47 -3.73 -10.94
CA GLU A 207 -7.52 -2.75 -11.26
C GLU A 207 -7.27 -2.07 -12.61
N PHE A 208 -6.02 -2.05 -13.07
CA PHE A 208 -5.66 -1.51 -14.39
C PHE A 208 -5.79 -2.54 -15.52
N SER A 209 -6.27 -3.76 -15.25
CA SER A 209 -6.54 -4.76 -16.27
C SER A 209 -7.76 -4.39 -17.14
N PHE A 210 -8.05 -5.26 -18.11
CA PHE A 210 -9.19 -5.05 -19.03
C PHE A 210 -10.35 -5.97 -18.66
N ALA A 211 -11.55 -5.48 -18.92
CA ALA A 211 -12.77 -6.25 -18.73
C ALA A 211 -12.80 -7.51 -19.61
N THR A 212 -13.23 -8.64 -19.04
CA THR A 212 -13.26 -9.93 -19.75
C THR A 212 -14.35 -9.99 -20.84
N ASP A 213 -15.44 -9.27 -20.66
CA ASP A 213 -16.54 -9.14 -21.63
C ASP A 213 -16.30 -8.05 -22.68
N ARG A 214 -15.42 -7.08 -22.37
CA ARG A 214 -15.05 -5.95 -23.24
C ARG A 214 -13.54 -5.68 -23.18
N PRO A 215 -12.71 -6.46 -23.89
CA PRO A 215 -11.24 -6.40 -23.75
C PRO A 215 -10.59 -5.07 -24.14
N GLY A 216 -11.36 -4.14 -24.70
CA GLY A 216 -10.90 -2.76 -24.96
C GLY A 216 -11.10 -1.79 -23.81
N VAL A 217 -11.85 -2.18 -22.76
CA VAL A 217 -12.24 -1.32 -21.64
C VAL A 217 -11.38 -1.64 -20.42
N ARG A 218 -10.63 -0.65 -19.92
CA ARG A 218 -9.88 -0.78 -18.68
C ARG A 218 -10.82 -0.70 -17.49
N LEU A 219 -10.66 -1.62 -16.55
CA LEU A 219 -11.57 -1.72 -15.40
C LEU A 219 -11.46 -0.50 -14.46
N TYR A 220 -10.26 0.06 -14.28
CA TYR A 220 -10.08 1.29 -13.51
C TYR A 220 -10.85 2.48 -14.10
N ASP A 221 -10.96 2.56 -15.44
CA ASP A 221 -11.76 3.60 -16.10
C ASP A 221 -13.27 3.41 -15.84
N VAL A 222 -13.73 2.16 -15.71
CA VAL A 222 -15.13 1.86 -15.31
C VAL A 222 -15.39 2.37 -13.91
N LEU A 223 -14.49 2.07 -12.95
CA LEU A 223 -14.62 2.56 -11.57
C LEU A 223 -14.70 4.09 -11.52
N LEU A 224 -13.81 4.77 -12.24
CA LEU A 224 -13.81 6.24 -12.30
C LEU A 224 -15.10 6.82 -12.91
N ALA A 225 -15.65 6.17 -13.92
CA ALA A 225 -16.83 6.64 -14.63
C ALA A 225 -18.16 6.40 -13.87
N GLU A 226 -18.24 5.29 -13.13
CA GLU A 226 -19.48 4.85 -12.48
C GLU A 226 -19.56 5.23 -10.99
N THR A 227 -18.47 5.77 -10.42
CA THR A 227 -18.48 6.28 -9.04
C THR A 227 -18.67 7.79 -9.01
N ASP A 228 -19.54 8.25 -8.09
CA ASP A 228 -19.77 9.67 -7.84
C ASP A 228 -18.51 10.32 -7.22
N PRO A 229 -17.93 11.36 -7.84
CA PRO A 229 -16.73 12.01 -7.34
C PRO A 229 -16.89 12.71 -5.98
N ASP A 230 -18.10 13.01 -5.57
CA ASP A 230 -18.40 13.62 -4.26
C ASP A 230 -18.64 12.58 -3.16
N LEU A 231 -18.67 11.30 -3.49
CA LEU A 231 -18.93 10.19 -2.58
C LEU A 231 -17.75 9.22 -2.48
N VAL A 232 -17.14 8.86 -3.62
CA VAL A 232 -16.06 7.87 -3.70
C VAL A 232 -14.76 8.56 -4.07
N TYR A 233 -13.83 8.55 -3.16
CA TYR A 233 -12.47 9.01 -3.35
C TYR A 233 -11.54 7.83 -3.68
N LEU A 234 -10.31 8.13 -4.03
CA LEU A 234 -9.31 7.13 -4.41
C LEU A 234 -8.05 7.34 -3.58
N GLU A 235 -7.47 6.25 -3.16
CA GLU A 235 -6.11 6.19 -2.66
C GLU A 235 -5.24 5.56 -3.75
N MET A 236 -4.43 6.39 -4.42
CA MET A 236 -3.53 5.87 -5.45
C MET A 236 -2.34 5.20 -4.79
N ASP A 237 -2.26 3.87 -4.89
CA ASP A 237 -0.98 3.20 -4.70
C ASP A 237 -0.14 3.40 -5.95
N ILE A 238 0.92 4.18 -5.79
CA ILE A 238 1.76 4.62 -6.90
C ILE A 238 2.56 3.45 -7.46
N TYR A 239 3.14 2.61 -6.60
CA TYR A 239 3.91 1.43 -7.02
C TYR A 239 3.02 0.45 -7.80
N TRP A 240 1.86 0.09 -7.24
CA TRP A 240 0.94 -0.82 -7.90
C TRP A 240 0.35 -0.24 -9.19
N ALA A 241 0.20 1.07 -9.29
CA ALA A 241 -0.21 1.71 -10.54
C ALA A 241 0.89 1.61 -11.60
N TYR A 242 2.18 1.75 -11.25
CA TYR A 242 3.30 1.52 -12.17
C TYR A 242 3.45 0.04 -12.54
N ALA A 243 3.25 -0.89 -11.61
CA ALA A 243 3.17 -2.33 -11.90
C ALA A 243 2.01 -2.64 -12.86
N GLY A 244 0.85 -2.02 -12.64
CA GLY A 244 -0.29 -2.10 -13.57
C GLY A 244 0.03 -1.54 -14.96
N GLN A 245 0.75 -0.42 -15.03
CA GLN A 245 1.23 0.15 -16.30
C GLN A 245 2.12 -0.84 -17.07
N PHE A 246 3.00 -1.54 -16.38
CA PHE A 246 3.86 -2.55 -16.98
C PHE A 246 3.04 -3.76 -17.46
N ARG A 247 2.25 -4.36 -16.57
CA ARG A 247 1.49 -5.59 -16.82
C ARG A 247 0.43 -5.43 -17.90
N PHE A 248 -0.25 -4.29 -17.92
CA PHE A 248 -1.41 -4.03 -18.79
C PHE A 248 -1.15 -2.92 -19.81
N SER A 249 0.11 -2.80 -20.25
CA SER A 249 0.52 -1.89 -21.34
C SER A 249 -0.02 -2.28 -22.70
N LYS A 250 -0.52 -3.52 -22.85
CA LYS A 250 -1.14 -4.06 -24.06
C LYS A 250 -2.44 -4.78 -23.73
N ARG A 251 -3.37 -4.77 -24.67
CA ARG A 251 -4.56 -5.63 -24.62
C ARG A 251 -4.21 -7.07 -24.96
N ALA A 252 -5.17 -7.99 -24.76
CA ALA A 252 -5.00 -9.42 -25.07
C ALA A 252 -4.69 -9.69 -26.56
N ASP A 253 -5.14 -8.83 -27.47
CA ASP A 253 -4.84 -8.89 -28.90
C ASP A 253 -3.48 -8.31 -29.29
N GLY A 254 -2.67 -7.87 -28.30
CA GLY A 254 -1.37 -7.27 -28.51
C GLY A 254 -1.41 -5.76 -28.80
N THR A 255 -2.59 -5.16 -28.96
CA THR A 255 -2.73 -3.71 -29.22
C THR A 255 -2.18 -2.90 -28.04
N PRO A 256 -1.25 -1.92 -28.26
CA PRO A 256 -0.75 -1.05 -27.21
C PRO A 256 -1.89 -0.28 -26.51
N ALA A 257 -1.86 -0.26 -25.21
CA ALA A 257 -2.81 0.47 -24.37
C ALA A 257 -2.09 1.10 -23.16
N PRO A 258 -1.08 1.95 -23.40
CA PRO A 258 -0.33 2.58 -22.34
C PRO A 258 -1.20 3.55 -21.53
N PHE A 259 -0.85 3.72 -20.26
CA PHE A 259 -1.39 4.79 -19.41
C PHE A 259 -0.27 5.35 -18.53
N ASP A 260 -0.50 6.50 -17.94
CA ASP A 260 0.42 7.13 -17.00
C ASP A 260 -0.31 7.32 -15.67
N PRO A 261 0.13 6.70 -14.57
CA PRO A 261 -0.48 6.85 -13.24
C PRO A 261 -0.62 8.32 -12.83
N LEU A 262 0.40 9.13 -13.06
CA LEU A 262 0.35 10.56 -12.73
C LEU A 262 -0.75 11.30 -13.50
N ARG A 263 -1.02 10.95 -14.76
CA ARG A 263 -2.11 11.57 -15.54
C ARG A 263 -3.49 11.27 -15.00
N TYR A 264 -3.73 10.09 -14.41
CA TYR A 264 -5.00 9.82 -13.72
C TYR A 264 -5.23 10.82 -12.61
N VAL A 265 -4.22 11.03 -11.76
CA VAL A 265 -4.30 11.98 -10.65
C VAL A 265 -4.48 13.42 -11.16
N LEU A 266 -3.64 13.88 -12.10
CA LEU A 266 -3.69 15.26 -12.59
C LEU A 266 -4.99 15.62 -13.32
N LYS A 267 -5.69 14.61 -13.87
CA LYS A 267 -7.00 14.83 -14.53
C LYS A 267 -8.12 15.11 -13.53
N GLN A 268 -8.06 14.54 -12.33
CA GLN A 268 -9.08 14.65 -11.29
C GLN A 268 -8.42 14.70 -9.89
N PRO A 269 -7.58 15.68 -9.58
CA PRO A 269 -6.75 15.66 -8.37
C PRO A 269 -7.58 15.66 -7.07
N ASP A 270 -8.78 16.23 -7.07
CA ASP A 270 -9.69 16.24 -5.93
C ASP A 270 -10.20 14.84 -5.54
N ARG A 271 -10.13 13.88 -6.48
CA ARG A 271 -10.52 12.49 -6.26
C ARG A 271 -9.48 11.68 -5.48
N TYR A 272 -8.23 12.18 -5.32
CA TYR A 272 -7.09 11.45 -4.76
C TYR A 272 -6.56 12.12 -3.48
N PRO A 273 -7.31 12.12 -2.38
CA PRO A 273 -6.82 12.71 -1.12
C PRO A 273 -5.66 11.91 -0.50
N LEU A 274 -5.53 10.62 -0.84
CA LEU A 274 -4.57 9.69 -0.24
C LEU A 274 -3.68 9.06 -1.31
N PHE A 275 -2.43 8.82 -0.93
CA PHE A 275 -1.45 8.13 -1.76
C PHE A 275 -0.68 7.12 -0.94
N HIS A 276 -0.52 5.89 -1.47
CA HIS A 276 0.49 4.97 -0.97
C HIS A 276 1.79 5.18 -1.74
N VAL A 277 2.84 5.45 -0.97
CA VAL A 277 4.19 5.67 -1.44
C VAL A 277 4.98 4.39 -1.18
N LYS A 278 4.95 3.47 -2.14
CA LYS A 278 5.74 2.24 -2.20
C LYS A 278 6.76 2.38 -3.32
N ASP A 279 7.95 1.82 -3.20
CA ASP A 279 8.97 1.93 -4.22
C ASP A 279 9.41 0.57 -4.75
N GLY A 280 9.95 0.58 -5.96
CA GLY A 280 10.43 -0.61 -6.63
C GLY A 280 11.60 -0.32 -7.56
N GLU A 281 12.58 -1.18 -7.48
CA GLU A 281 13.65 -1.26 -8.45
C GLU A 281 13.16 -1.98 -9.69
N ARG A 282 13.43 -1.43 -10.86
CA ARG A 282 13.01 -2.00 -12.14
C ARG A 282 13.58 -3.41 -12.32
N ASP A 283 12.71 -4.37 -12.60
CA ASP A 283 13.06 -5.75 -12.84
C ASP A 283 12.12 -6.34 -13.90
N ASP A 284 12.57 -6.33 -15.16
CA ASP A 284 11.76 -6.84 -16.29
C ASP A 284 11.57 -8.36 -16.25
N THR A 285 12.24 -9.08 -15.33
CA THR A 285 12.03 -10.51 -15.09
C THR A 285 10.95 -10.78 -14.04
N ASN A 286 10.57 -9.77 -13.27
CA ASN A 286 9.46 -9.82 -12.34
C ASN A 286 8.12 -9.63 -13.06
N ALA A 287 7.09 -10.37 -12.66
CA ALA A 287 5.76 -10.27 -13.25
C ALA A 287 5.16 -8.85 -13.16
N ASP A 288 5.51 -8.11 -12.13
CA ASP A 288 5.06 -6.73 -11.90
C ASP A 288 5.99 -5.68 -12.55
N GLY A 289 7.10 -6.10 -13.16
CA GLY A 289 8.10 -5.22 -13.76
C GLY A 289 8.98 -4.48 -12.74
N TYR A 290 8.79 -4.76 -11.46
CA TYR A 290 9.51 -4.15 -10.35
C TYR A 290 9.72 -5.16 -9.21
N ARG A 291 10.80 -5.00 -8.49
CA ARG A 291 11.05 -5.62 -7.19
C ARG A 291 10.85 -4.57 -6.10
N MET A 292 9.92 -4.81 -5.18
CA MET A 292 9.61 -3.85 -4.11
C MET A 292 10.82 -3.65 -3.19
N VAL A 293 11.13 -2.39 -2.88
CA VAL A 293 12.25 -1.94 -2.03
C VAL A 293 11.81 -0.82 -1.11
N ASP A 294 12.67 -0.40 -0.17
CA ASP A 294 12.40 0.78 0.67
C ASP A 294 12.26 2.03 -0.20
N VAL A 295 11.39 2.95 0.19
CA VAL A 295 11.16 4.20 -0.56
C VAL A 295 12.45 5.01 -0.63
N GLY A 296 12.87 5.32 -1.85
CA GLY A 296 14.12 6.00 -2.18
C GLY A 296 15.25 5.08 -2.63
N ASP A 297 15.08 3.77 -2.52
CA ASP A 297 16.02 2.80 -3.09
C ASP A 297 15.58 2.30 -4.49
N GLY A 298 14.34 2.64 -4.92
CA GLY A 298 13.79 2.24 -6.19
C GLY A 298 13.97 3.27 -7.31
N ASP A 299 13.24 3.05 -8.40
CA ASP A 299 13.31 3.81 -9.64
C ASP A 299 12.09 4.72 -9.86
N ILE A 300 11.11 4.73 -8.94
CA ILE A 300 9.94 5.60 -9.05
C ILE A 300 10.33 7.04 -8.69
N ASP A 301 10.13 7.97 -9.62
CA ASP A 301 10.48 9.39 -9.43
C ASP A 301 9.46 10.10 -8.54
N TYR A 302 9.59 9.92 -7.22
CA TYR A 302 8.73 10.54 -6.22
C TYR A 302 8.89 12.05 -6.16
N GLN A 303 10.08 12.59 -6.44
CA GLN A 303 10.26 14.03 -6.49
C GLN A 303 9.37 14.66 -7.56
N ARG A 304 9.35 14.09 -8.77
CA ARG A 304 8.49 14.53 -9.87
C ARG A 304 7.02 14.31 -9.54
N PHE A 305 6.66 13.11 -9.04
CA PHE A 305 5.26 12.75 -8.80
C PHE A 305 4.64 13.66 -7.74
N ILE A 306 5.25 13.77 -6.57
CA ILE A 306 4.76 14.61 -5.46
C ILE A 306 4.73 16.07 -5.87
N SER A 307 5.80 16.59 -6.52
CA SER A 307 5.83 17.99 -6.99
C SER A 307 4.71 18.30 -7.98
N ALA A 308 4.42 17.39 -8.91
CA ALA A 308 3.36 17.60 -9.90
C ALA A 308 1.98 17.64 -9.23
N VAL A 309 1.71 16.72 -8.30
CA VAL A 309 0.43 16.64 -7.58
C VAL A 309 0.25 17.83 -6.64
N THR A 310 1.27 18.19 -5.86
CA THR A 310 1.17 19.29 -4.89
C THR A 310 1.02 20.66 -5.53
N ARG A 311 1.43 20.83 -6.79
CA ARG A 311 1.22 22.07 -7.56
C ARG A 311 -0.18 22.20 -8.15
N THR A 312 -0.98 21.13 -8.16
CA THR A 312 -2.36 21.22 -8.67
C THR A 312 -3.19 22.20 -7.84
N HIS A 313 -4.09 22.92 -8.49
CA HIS A 313 -4.95 23.92 -7.86
C HIS A 313 -4.21 24.94 -6.96
N GLY A 314 -2.93 25.24 -7.30
CA GLY A 314 -2.11 26.17 -6.53
C GLY A 314 -1.74 25.66 -5.14
N GLY A 315 -1.65 24.33 -4.95
CA GLY A 315 -1.29 23.71 -3.68
C GLY A 315 -2.40 23.76 -2.60
N ARG A 316 -3.65 23.95 -3.03
CA ARG A 316 -4.80 24.05 -2.09
C ARG A 316 -5.41 22.72 -1.70
N LEU A 317 -5.07 21.63 -2.43
CA LEU A 317 -5.62 20.33 -2.16
C LEU A 317 -4.88 19.66 -0.98
N ASP A 318 -5.66 18.93 -0.19
CA ASP A 318 -5.18 18.23 1.01
C ASP A 318 -4.85 16.80 0.64
N HIS A 319 -3.60 16.58 0.24
CA HIS A 319 -3.07 15.27 -0.11
C HIS A 319 -2.21 14.71 1.02
N HIS A 320 -2.41 13.43 1.34
CA HIS A 320 -1.70 12.69 2.37
C HIS A 320 -0.83 11.60 1.73
N TRP A 321 0.39 11.41 2.21
CA TRP A 321 1.39 10.54 1.61
C TRP A 321 1.79 9.46 2.60
N GLN A 322 1.26 8.25 2.42
CA GLN A 322 1.45 7.12 3.33
C GLN A 322 2.52 6.19 2.76
N THR A 323 3.69 6.11 3.42
CA THR A 323 4.68 5.10 3.04
C THR A 323 4.13 3.70 3.32
N GLU A 324 4.39 2.77 2.42
CA GLU A 324 4.08 1.37 2.64
C GLU A 324 5.08 0.45 1.93
N HIS A 325 5.28 -0.74 2.52
CA HIS A 325 5.99 -1.86 1.93
C HIS A 325 5.28 -3.15 2.36
N ASP A 326 4.86 -3.99 1.42
CA ASP A 326 4.02 -5.15 1.74
C ASP A 326 4.74 -6.19 2.59
N THR A 327 6.04 -6.38 2.37
CA THR A 327 6.87 -7.38 3.03
C THR A 327 8.29 -6.87 3.31
N PRO A 328 8.45 -5.81 4.14
CA PRO A 328 9.76 -5.26 4.41
C PRO A 328 10.64 -6.29 5.15
N PRO A 329 11.92 -6.45 4.79
CA PRO A 329 12.84 -7.33 5.51
C PRO A 329 13.00 -6.93 6.99
N ASP A 330 13.01 -5.65 7.29
CA ASP A 330 12.92 -5.05 8.61
C ASP A 330 12.01 -3.83 8.57
N SER A 331 10.86 -3.95 9.22
CA SER A 331 9.78 -2.97 9.12
C SER A 331 10.11 -1.61 9.79
N PHE A 332 10.90 -1.59 10.89
CA PHE A 332 11.35 -0.33 11.47
C PHE A 332 12.45 0.35 10.65
N SER A 333 13.37 -0.43 10.06
CA SER A 333 14.38 0.11 9.15
C SER A 333 13.74 0.73 7.93
N PHE A 334 12.76 0.02 7.31
CA PHE A 334 11.95 0.54 6.22
C PHE A 334 11.32 1.89 6.60
N ALA A 335 10.56 1.94 7.69
CA ALA A 335 9.86 3.16 8.12
C ALA A 335 10.84 4.34 8.30
N ARG A 336 11.98 4.11 8.97
CA ARG A 336 12.99 5.14 9.21
C ARG A 336 13.65 5.64 7.93
N ARG A 337 14.03 4.74 7.01
CA ARG A 337 14.74 5.11 5.76
C ARG A 337 13.81 5.82 4.78
N SER A 338 12.60 5.30 4.61
CA SER A 338 11.58 5.90 3.75
C SER A 338 11.20 7.32 4.18
N SER A 339 11.02 7.53 5.49
CA SER A 339 10.78 8.88 6.03
C SER A 339 11.95 9.82 5.76
N ALA A 340 13.18 9.39 6.06
CA ALA A 340 14.37 10.19 5.82
C ALA A 340 14.54 10.61 4.35
N TYR A 341 14.27 9.68 3.43
CA TYR A 341 14.31 9.98 2.00
C TYR A 341 13.26 11.03 1.60
N LEU A 342 11.99 10.83 1.95
CA LEU A 342 10.92 11.75 1.58
C LEU A 342 11.11 13.15 2.17
N HIS A 343 11.60 13.25 3.41
CA HIS A 343 11.98 14.52 4.01
C HIS A 343 13.18 15.19 3.34
N SER A 344 14.01 14.45 2.61
CA SER A 344 15.17 14.98 1.89
C SER A 344 14.81 15.61 0.54
N LEU A 345 13.65 15.28 -0.03
CA LEU A 345 13.23 15.74 -1.35
C LEU A 345 13.05 17.26 -1.39
N ARG A 346 13.61 17.90 -2.41
CA ARG A 346 13.53 19.36 -2.61
C ARG A 346 13.00 19.68 -3.99
N GLU A 347 12.23 20.77 -4.10
CA GLU A 347 11.89 21.31 -5.43
C GLU A 347 13.17 21.64 -6.19
N THR A 348 13.23 21.23 -7.45
CA THR A 348 14.24 21.71 -8.37
C THR A 348 13.76 23.05 -8.91
N ASP A 349 14.60 24.08 -8.82
CA ASP A 349 14.38 25.34 -9.51
C ASP A 349 14.29 25.03 -11.02
N CYS A 350 13.14 25.38 -11.65
CA CYS A 350 12.93 25.29 -13.09
C CYS A 350 13.56 26.48 -13.79
#